data_9abbdee1f434e8171faa4d9965b2876b
#
_entry.id   9abbdee1f434e8171faa4d9965b2876b
#
_cell.length_a   1.000
_cell.length_b   1.000
_cell.length_c   1.000
_cell.angle_alpha   90.00
_cell.angle_beta   90.00
_cell.angle_gamma   90.00
#
_symmetry.space_group_name_H-M   'P 1'
#
loop_
_entity.id
_entity.type
_entity.pdbx_description
1 polymer ?
#
loop_
_entity_poly.entity_id
_entity_poly.type
_entity_poly.pdbx_seq_one_letter_code
_entity_poly.pdbx_strand_id
1 'polypeptide(L)'
;MDIYVCGGDYAEKLCNLCEDLAVSKNIKREKLLDYGFTNFNAPYYYKVWSIIESDKYPVSFAMTIKKKGMKIESFDLLDDNFMQPHPCGKEEFEQIEAIIKKMINDGIISKNTEEK
;
A
#
# COMPACT_ATOMS: atom_id res chain seq x y z
N MET A 1 -9.26 -7.17 3.74
CA MET A 1 -8.32 -6.05 3.54
C MET A 1 -9.10 -4.77 3.29
N ASP A 2 -8.71 -3.71 3.95
CA ASP A 2 -9.38 -2.41 3.81
C ASP A 2 -8.60 -1.49 2.89
N ILE A 3 -9.33 -0.76 2.04
CA ILE A 3 -8.72 0.20 1.13
C ILE A 3 -9.37 1.56 1.39
N TYR A 4 -8.59 2.49 1.92
CA TYR A 4 -9.06 3.81 2.32
C TYR A 4 -8.71 4.84 1.26
N VAL A 5 -9.71 5.24 0.49
CA VAL A 5 -9.60 6.25 -0.56
C VAL A 5 -10.92 7.02 -0.62
N CYS A 6 -10.84 8.30 -0.90
CA CYS A 6 -12.03 9.16 -0.91
C CYS A 6 -12.48 9.44 -2.35
N GLY A 7 -12.99 8.40 -3.04
CA GLY A 7 -13.50 8.57 -4.40
C GLY A 7 -12.42 8.92 -5.43
N GLY A 8 -12.81 9.66 -6.46
CA GLY A 8 -11.93 9.98 -7.59
C GLY A 8 -12.18 9.07 -8.78
N ASP A 9 -11.78 9.50 -9.98
CA ASP A 9 -12.07 8.77 -11.22
C ASP A 9 -11.40 7.41 -11.30
N TYR A 10 -10.31 7.23 -10.55
CA TYR A 10 -9.52 5.98 -10.55
C TYR A 10 -9.63 5.20 -9.25
N ALA A 11 -10.54 5.58 -8.35
CA ALA A 11 -10.71 4.89 -7.07
C ALA A 11 -11.08 3.42 -7.25
N GLU A 12 -11.99 3.12 -8.16
CA GLU A 12 -12.38 1.74 -8.43
C GLU A 12 -11.22 0.93 -8.98
N LYS A 13 -10.44 1.49 -9.89
CA LYS A 13 -9.25 0.85 -10.43
C LYS A 13 -8.22 0.58 -9.35
N LEU A 14 -8.07 1.52 -8.42
CA LEU A 14 -7.17 1.36 -7.28
C LEU A 14 -7.61 0.20 -6.39
N CYS A 15 -8.90 0.15 -6.06
CA CYS A 15 -9.43 -0.94 -5.26
C CYS A 15 -9.21 -2.30 -5.92
N ASN A 16 -9.49 -2.39 -7.22
CA ASN A 16 -9.29 -3.63 -7.97
C ASN A 16 -7.81 -4.04 -8.00
N LEU A 17 -6.92 -3.09 -8.19
CA LEU A 17 -5.48 -3.35 -8.18
C LEU A 17 -5.02 -3.90 -6.84
N CYS A 18 -5.46 -3.28 -5.74
CA CYS A 18 -5.03 -3.65 -4.40
C CYS A 18 -5.63 -4.96 -3.92
N GLU A 19 -6.86 -5.27 -4.32
CA GLU A 19 -7.54 -6.50 -3.91
C GLU A 19 -6.84 -7.77 -4.41
N ASP A 20 -6.12 -7.68 -5.51
CA ASP A 20 -5.41 -8.82 -6.10
C ASP A 20 -4.04 -9.08 -5.47
N LEU A 21 -3.69 -8.34 -4.42
CA LEU A 21 -2.36 -8.39 -3.85
C LEU A 21 -2.32 -9.15 -2.53
N ALA A 22 -1.20 -9.80 -2.30
CA ALA A 22 -0.92 -10.51 -1.05
C ALA A 22 0.55 -10.36 -0.69
N VAL A 23 0.88 -10.53 0.58
CA VAL A 23 2.27 -10.59 1.00
C VAL A 23 2.92 -11.81 0.35
N SER A 24 4.15 -11.66 -0.13
CA SER A 24 4.89 -12.76 -0.75
C SER A 24 5.06 -13.91 0.23
N LYS A 25 4.97 -15.15 -0.30
CA LYS A 25 5.12 -16.33 0.53
C LYS A 25 6.50 -16.38 1.17
N ASN A 26 6.54 -16.80 2.43
CA ASN A 26 7.79 -17.00 3.16
C ASN A 26 8.63 -15.75 3.35
N ILE A 27 8.01 -14.56 3.21
CA ILE A 27 8.74 -13.32 3.46
C ILE A 27 9.13 -13.24 4.93
N LYS A 28 10.37 -12.78 5.19
CA LYS A 28 10.88 -12.64 6.54
C LYS A 28 10.69 -11.21 7.04
N ARG A 29 10.50 -11.09 8.36
CA ARG A 29 10.32 -9.78 9.00
C ARG A 29 11.48 -8.84 8.73
N GLU A 30 12.71 -9.37 8.76
CA GLU A 30 13.92 -8.60 8.50
C GLU A 30 13.88 -7.95 7.11
N LYS A 31 13.34 -8.67 6.13
CA LYS A 31 13.21 -8.12 4.77
C LYS A 31 12.26 -6.93 4.74
N LEU A 32 11.16 -6.99 5.49
CA LEU A 32 10.23 -5.86 5.58
C LEU A 32 10.91 -4.64 6.21
N LEU A 33 11.63 -4.84 7.30
CA LEU A 33 12.33 -3.74 7.98
C LEU A 33 13.42 -3.15 7.09
N ASP A 34 14.18 -3.98 6.41
CA ASP A 34 15.23 -3.54 5.49
C ASP A 34 14.65 -2.78 4.30
N TYR A 35 13.45 -3.14 3.87
CA TYR A 35 12.79 -2.47 2.75
C TYR A 35 12.28 -1.07 3.11
N GLY A 36 12.06 -0.79 4.37
CA GLY A 36 11.56 0.50 4.84
C GLY A 36 10.28 0.45 5.64
N PHE A 37 9.76 -0.74 5.91
CA PHE A 37 8.62 -0.86 6.79
C PHE A 37 9.03 -0.53 8.22
N THR A 38 8.13 0.11 8.95
CA THR A 38 8.32 0.40 10.36
C THR A 38 7.25 -0.33 11.17
N ASN A 39 7.59 -0.72 12.39
CA ASN A 39 6.61 -1.26 13.31
C ASN A 39 6.38 -0.31 14.50
N PHE A 40 7.10 0.80 14.55
CA PHE A 40 7.00 1.78 15.63
C PHE A 40 6.73 1.11 16.98
N ASN A 41 5.73 1.61 17.70
CA ASN A 41 5.28 1.03 18.96
C ASN A 41 4.05 0.12 18.78
N ALA A 42 3.72 -0.22 17.54
CA ALA A 42 2.60 -1.12 17.26
C ALA A 42 3.13 -2.55 17.09
N PRO A 43 3.03 -3.40 18.12
CA PRO A 43 3.63 -4.72 18.06
C PRO A 43 2.98 -5.67 17.07
N TYR A 44 1.88 -5.24 16.46
CA TYR A 44 1.07 -6.12 15.62
C TYR A 44 1.16 -5.82 14.13
N TYR A 45 1.76 -4.67 13.73
CA TYR A 45 1.73 -4.23 12.34
C TYR A 45 3.07 -3.75 11.84
N TYR A 46 3.30 -3.95 10.54
CA TYR A 46 4.37 -3.29 9.79
C TYR A 46 3.73 -2.32 8.82
N LYS A 47 4.29 -1.13 8.68
CA LYS A 47 3.72 -0.10 7.82
C LYS A 47 4.80 0.61 7.01
N VAL A 48 4.51 0.86 5.75
CA VAL A 48 5.38 1.63 4.87
C VAL A 48 4.56 2.73 4.18
N TRP A 49 5.19 3.88 4.00
CA TRP A 49 4.58 5.03 3.32
C TRP A 49 5.39 5.37 2.09
N SER A 50 4.68 5.80 1.03
CA SER A 50 5.29 6.35 -0.17
C SER A 50 4.65 7.69 -0.47
N ILE A 51 5.46 8.68 -0.81
CA ILE A 51 4.97 10.02 -1.13
C ILE A 51 4.42 10.02 -2.54
N ILE A 52 3.22 10.55 -2.71
CA ILE A 52 2.53 10.70 -3.98
C ILE A 52 2.49 12.19 -4.33
N GLU A 53 2.89 12.54 -5.54
CA GLU A 53 2.78 13.92 -6.02
C GLU A 53 1.34 14.26 -6.35
N SER A 54 0.87 15.39 -5.84
CA SER A 54 -0.48 15.90 -6.07
C SER A 54 -0.43 17.43 -6.12
N ASP A 55 -1.31 18.03 -6.91
CA ASP A 55 -1.30 19.47 -7.15
C ASP A 55 -1.62 20.32 -5.93
N LYS A 56 -2.32 19.78 -4.96
CA LYS A 56 -2.85 20.59 -3.85
C LYS A 56 -2.24 20.32 -2.49
N TYR A 57 -1.92 19.08 -2.18
CA TYR A 57 -1.49 18.69 -0.84
C TYR A 57 -0.48 17.58 -0.91
N PRO A 58 0.42 17.51 0.09
CA PRO A 58 1.22 16.31 0.28
C PRO A 58 0.30 15.11 0.52
N VAL A 59 0.50 14.06 -0.24
CA VAL A 59 -0.32 12.85 -0.18
C VAL A 59 0.60 11.66 0.00
N SER A 60 0.19 10.69 0.77
CA SER A 60 0.94 9.46 0.94
C SER A 60 0.10 8.23 0.65
N PHE A 61 0.74 7.24 0.10
CA PHE A 61 0.17 5.91 -0.09
C PHE A 61 0.84 4.97 0.91
N ALA A 62 0.04 4.35 1.76
CA ALA A 62 0.56 3.48 2.81
C ALA A 62 0.04 2.06 2.65
N MET A 63 0.92 1.10 2.98
CA MET A 63 0.53 -0.30 3.08
C MET A 63 0.80 -0.78 4.50
N THR A 64 -0.20 -1.43 5.09
CA THR A 64 -0.08 -2.01 6.43
C THR A 64 -0.19 -3.52 6.34
N ILE A 65 0.81 -4.21 6.90
CA ILE A 65 0.84 -5.67 6.96
C ILE A 65 0.63 -6.09 8.41
N LYS A 66 -0.37 -6.94 8.63
CA LYS A 66 -0.62 -7.50 9.94
C LYS A 66 0.49 -8.51 10.28
N LYS A 67 1.14 -8.32 11.41
CA LYS A 67 2.29 -9.12 11.82
C LYS A 67 1.94 -10.60 11.96
N LYS A 68 0.81 -10.88 12.61
CA LYS A 68 0.33 -12.24 12.76
C LYS A 68 -0.32 -12.70 11.45
N GLY A 69 0.23 -13.75 10.87
CA GLY A 69 -0.26 -14.29 9.61
C GLY A 69 0.29 -13.59 8.37
N MET A 70 1.03 -12.50 8.53
CA MET A 70 1.68 -11.76 7.43
C MET A 70 0.70 -11.48 6.30
N LYS A 71 -0.41 -10.84 6.62
CA LYS A 71 -1.43 -10.46 5.65
C LYS A 71 -1.48 -8.96 5.50
N ILE A 72 -1.79 -8.51 4.28
CA ILE A 72 -2.04 -7.09 4.06
C ILE A 72 -3.34 -6.72 4.78
N GLU A 73 -3.24 -5.79 5.72
CA GLU A 73 -4.39 -5.30 6.49
C GLU A 73 -5.11 -4.19 5.74
N SER A 74 -4.35 -3.23 5.20
CA SER A 74 -4.94 -2.09 4.51
C SER A 74 -3.97 -1.43 3.53
N PHE A 75 -4.57 -0.73 2.57
CA PHE A 75 -3.90 0.28 1.77
C PHE A 75 -4.61 1.61 2.04
N ASP A 76 -3.84 2.66 2.27
CA ASP A 76 -4.37 3.99 2.57
C ASP A 76 -3.83 5.01 1.59
N LEU A 77 -4.70 5.81 1.00
CA LEU A 77 -4.31 7.00 0.25
C LEU A 77 -4.78 8.19 1.08
N LEU A 78 -3.84 8.86 1.73
CA LEU A 78 -4.15 9.87 2.74
C LEU A 78 -3.51 11.21 2.41
N ASP A 79 -4.22 12.29 2.73
CA ASP A 79 -3.60 13.58 2.73
C ASP A 79 -2.83 13.77 4.03
N ASP A 80 -1.61 14.32 3.92
CA ASP A 80 -0.71 14.41 5.07
C ASP A 80 -1.14 15.45 6.10
N ASN A 81 -1.97 16.42 5.69
CA ASN A 81 -2.37 17.49 6.60
C ASN A 81 -3.42 17.04 7.62
N PHE A 82 -4.38 16.26 7.16
CA PHE A 82 -5.54 15.87 7.97
C PHE A 82 -5.62 14.36 8.21
N MET A 83 -4.72 13.59 7.65
CA MET A 83 -4.72 12.12 7.74
C MET A 83 -6.05 11.52 7.30
N GLN A 84 -6.67 12.13 6.29
CA GLN A 84 -7.95 11.69 5.74
C GLN A 84 -7.78 11.08 4.36
N PRO A 85 -8.68 10.17 3.97
CA PRO A 85 -8.61 9.58 2.63
C PRO A 85 -8.63 10.66 1.55
N HIS A 86 -7.77 10.49 0.56
CA HIS A 86 -7.61 11.41 -0.55
C HIS A 86 -8.21 10.81 -1.82
N PRO A 87 -8.81 11.61 -2.71
CA PRO A 87 -9.30 11.10 -3.99
C PRO A 87 -8.18 10.54 -4.86
N CYS A 88 -8.47 9.46 -5.58
CA CYS A 88 -7.52 8.85 -6.50
C CYS A 88 -7.86 9.25 -7.94
N GLY A 89 -7.11 10.20 -8.46
CA GLY A 89 -7.16 10.56 -9.87
C GLY A 89 -6.14 9.78 -10.68
N LYS A 90 -6.01 10.14 -11.95
CA LYS A 90 -5.08 9.48 -12.86
C LYS A 90 -3.63 9.58 -12.38
N GLU A 91 -3.21 10.78 -11.98
CA GLU A 91 -1.83 11.00 -11.53
C GLU A 91 -1.49 10.17 -10.29
N GLU A 92 -2.37 10.15 -9.31
CA GLU A 92 -2.20 9.35 -8.11
C GLU A 92 -2.16 7.86 -8.45
N PHE A 93 -3.07 7.41 -9.29
CA PHE A 93 -3.14 6.00 -9.67
C PHE A 93 -1.87 5.52 -10.38
N GLU A 94 -1.35 6.30 -11.32
CA GLU A 94 -0.14 5.94 -12.06
C GLU A 94 1.06 5.78 -11.13
N GLN A 95 1.20 6.67 -10.16
CA GLN A 95 2.27 6.60 -9.17
C GLN A 95 2.12 5.38 -8.25
N ILE A 96 0.89 5.12 -7.80
CA ILE A 96 0.61 3.97 -6.93
C ILE A 96 0.88 2.67 -7.69
N GLU A 97 0.47 2.58 -8.94
CA GLU A 97 0.73 1.42 -9.79
C GLU A 97 2.23 1.16 -9.91
N ALA A 98 3.02 2.20 -10.09
CA ALA A 98 4.48 2.08 -10.18
C ALA A 98 5.06 1.59 -8.85
N ILE A 99 4.57 2.09 -7.72
CA ILE A 99 5.00 1.66 -6.39
C ILE A 99 4.70 0.17 -6.18
N ILE A 100 3.49 -0.25 -6.54
CA ILE A 100 3.07 -1.65 -6.40
C ILE A 100 3.91 -2.57 -7.28
N LYS A 101 4.16 -2.18 -8.52
CA LYS A 101 5.02 -2.94 -9.43
C LYS A 101 6.43 -3.09 -8.87
N LYS A 102 6.96 -2.03 -8.27
CA LYS A 102 8.27 -2.08 -7.63
C LYS A 102 8.28 -3.06 -6.46
N MET A 103 7.24 -3.03 -5.63
CA MET A 103 7.14 -3.96 -4.49
C MET A 103 7.03 -5.41 -4.94
N ILE A 104 6.33 -5.67 -6.03
CA ILE A 104 6.24 -7.02 -6.61
C ILE A 104 7.62 -7.45 -7.11
N ASN A 105 8.30 -6.57 -7.83
CA ASN A 105 9.64 -6.83 -8.36
C ASN A 105 10.65 -7.11 -7.25
N ASP A 106 10.52 -6.39 -6.14
CA ASP A 106 11.42 -6.53 -4.98
C ASP A 106 11.06 -7.72 -4.09
N GLY A 107 9.98 -8.45 -4.43
CA GLY A 107 9.61 -9.66 -3.70
C GLY A 107 8.89 -9.44 -2.39
N ILE A 108 8.30 -8.26 -2.19
CA ILE A 108 7.55 -7.94 -0.97
C ILE A 108 6.12 -8.41 -1.05
N ILE A 109 5.47 -8.20 -2.19
CA ILE A 109 4.09 -8.62 -2.43
C ILE A 109 3.99 -9.38 -3.74
N SER A 110 2.88 -10.07 -3.94
CA SER A 110 2.60 -10.80 -5.17
C SER A 110 1.13 -10.66 -5.53
N LYS A 111 0.78 -11.00 -6.76
CA LYS A 111 -0.61 -11.04 -7.17
C LYS A 111 -1.20 -12.42 -6.87
N ASN A 112 -2.33 -12.44 -6.20
CA ASN A 112 -3.01 -13.69 -5.86
C ASN A 112 -3.31 -14.54 -7.09
N THR A 113 -3.62 -13.89 -8.22
CA THR A 113 -3.98 -14.58 -9.46
C THR A 113 -2.80 -15.31 -10.10
N GLU A 114 -1.58 -15.02 -9.71
CA GLU A 114 -0.37 -15.65 -10.24
C GLU A 114 0.03 -16.92 -9.48
N GLU A 115 -0.66 -17.23 -8.41
CA GLU A 115 -0.34 -18.38 -7.56
C GLU A 115 -1.00 -19.68 -8.00
N LYS A 116 -1.59 -19.71 -9.14
CA LYS A 116 -2.25 -20.91 -9.64
C LYS A 116 -1.28 -21.88 -10.30
#